data_86f99752928051cd43ad9619366f8770
#
_entry.id   86f99752928051cd43ad9619366f8770
#
_cell.length_a   1.000
_cell.length_b   1.000
_cell.length_c   1.000
_cell.angle_alpha   90.00
_cell.angle_beta   90.00
_cell.angle_gamma   90.00
#
_symmetry.space_group_name_H-M   'P 1'
#
loop_
_entity.id
_entity.type
_entity.pdbx_description
1 polymer ?
#
loop_
_entity_poly.entity_id
_entity_poly.type
_entity_poly.pdbx_seq_one_letter_code
_entity_poly.pdbx_strand_id
1 'polypeptide(L)'
;YSPDGSPISGPGDAERIAWARSLMPVTEAAVRRIAHLLPGRRIGLALVLEPKTAALALMLSEAGAEVCVFGHASETRDDVADALRRAGLKVFADSHATLEQEEALARDFLAENNEYLLDDGSHLIRMAHDPGRAPTALSALRGAAEETTSGLRPLRHFPLQIPVIASNDARSKTLFDNAYGTGQSCWTTILDIIDPAKIGAPIPGMKIGVIGYGDVGKGCARFGRALGGKVSVVELD
;
A
#
# COMPACT_ATOMS: atom_id res chain seq x y z
N TYR A 1 -1.05 -7.57 -27.25
CA TYR A 1 -0.17 -7.99 -28.36
C TYR A 1 -0.44 -7.08 -29.54
N SER A 2 0.62 -6.66 -30.22
CA SER A 2 0.52 -5.93 -31.48
C SER A 2 -0.06 -6.85 -32.58
N PRO A 3 -0.52 -6.31 -33.73
CA PRO A 3 -1.08 -7.12 -34.81
C PRO A 3 -0.11 -8.19 -35.36
N ASP A 4 1.20 -8.06 -35.11
CA ASP A 4 2.25 -9.01 -35.48
C ASP A 4 2.55 -10.04 -34.36
N GLY A 5 1.80 -10.02 -33.23
CA GLY A 5 1.97 -10.96 -32.14
C GLY A 5 3.13 -10.61 -31.17
N SER A 6 3.83 -9.51 -31.37
CA SER A 6 4.87 -9.04 -30.43
C SER A 6 4.22 -8.49 -29.15
N PRO A 7 4.85 -8.67 -27.98
CA PRO A 7 4.36 -8.02 -26.75
C PRO A 7 4.40 -6.50 -26.96
N ILE A 8 3.26 -5.83 -26.77
CA ILE A 8 3.28 -4.37 -26.67
C ILE A 8 4.10 -4.05 -25.43
N SER A 9 5.22 -3.33 -25.60
CA SER A 9 5.95 -2.78 -24.47
C SER A 9 4.97 -1.87 -23.69
N GLY A 10 4.62 -2.27 -22.49
CA GLY A 10 3.79 -1.46 -21.60
C GLY A 10 4.49 -0.12 -21.29
N PRO A 11 3.74 0.85 -20.75
CA PRO A 11 4.33 2.12 -20.33
C PRO A 11 5.51 1.87 -19.39
N GLY A 12 6.60 2.62 -19.54
CA GLY A 12 7.76 2.55 -18.66
C GLY A 12 7.40 2.93 -17.22
N ASP A 13 8.27 2.58 -16.27
CA ASP A 13 8.00 2.78 -14.83
C ASP A 13 7.71 4.24 -14.50
N ALA A 14 8.48 5.17 -15.07
CA ALA A 14 8.27 6.60 -14.89
C ALA A 14 6.91 7.08 -15.43
N GLU A 15 6.46 6.53 -16.55
CA GLU A 15 5.15 6.85 -17.13
C GLU A 15 4.01 6.34 -16.26
N ARG A 16 4.15 5.14 -15.68
CA ARG A 16 3.14 4.59 -14.73
C ARG A 16 3.05 5.41 -13.46
N ILE A 17 4.19 5.86 -12.91
CA ILE A 17 4.23 6.72 -11.73
C ILE A 17 3.61 8.09 -12.06
N ALA A 18 3.94 8.67 -13.20
CA ALA A 18 3.36 9.93 -13.66
C ALA A 18 1.85 9.82 -13.88
N TRP A 19 1.40 8.71 -14.48
CA TRP A 19 -0.02 8.44 -14.65
C TRP A 19 -0.73 8.31 -13.31
N ALA A 20 -0.19 7.52 -12.37
CA ALA A 20 -0.75 7.39 -11.02
C ALA A 20 -0.84 8.75 -10.33
N ARG A 21 0.23 9.56 -10.38
CA ARG A 21 0.25 10.92 -9.82
C ARG A 21 -0.85 11.80 -10.40
N SER A 22 -1.10 11.73 -11.69
CA SER A 22 -2.16 12.53 -12.35
C SER A 22 -3.56 12.23 -11.81
N LEU A 23 -3.76 11.05 -11.22
CA LEU A 23 -5.02 10.63 -10.58
C LEU A 23 -5.06 10.89 -9.06
N MET A 24 -4.05 11.58 -8.52
CA MET A 24 -3.92 11.87 -7.08
C MET A 24 -4.00 13.38 -6.74
N PRO A 25 -4.95 14.16 -7.29
CA PRO A 25 -4.98 15.61 -7.10
C PRO A 25 -5.21 16.01 -5.63
N VAL A 26 -5.93 15.20 -4.86
CA VAL A 26 -6.18 15.45 -3.43
C VAL A 26 -4.90 15.24 -2.63
N THR A 27 -4.14 14.18 -2.89
CA THR A 27 -2.85 13.92 -2.24
C THR A 27 -1.85 15.03 -2.57
N GLU A 28 -1.77 15.44 -3.83
CA GLU A 28 -0.90 16.54 -4.25
C GLU A 28 -1.28 17.87 -3.59
N ALA A 29 -2.57 18.16 -3.48
CA ALA A 29 -3.04 19.35 -2.75
C ALA A 29 -2.72 19.27 -1.25
N ALA A 30 -2.81 18.08 -0.64
CA ALA A 30 -2.45 17.87 0.76
C ALA A 30 -0.95 18.09 0.98
N VAL A 31 -0.08 17.54 0.13
CA VAL A 31 1.37 17.73 0.21
C VAL A 31 1.72 19.22 0.03
N ARG A 32 1.14 19.91 -0.96
CA ARG A 32 1.34 21.36 -1.14
C ARG A 32 0.94 22.17 0.09
N ARG A 33 -0.15 21.78 0.75
CA ARG A 33 -0.64 22.48 1.96
C ARG A 33 0.36 22.40 3.11
N ILE A 34 1.09 21.30 3.24
CA ILE A 34 2.07 21.07 4.31
C ILE A 34 3.52 21.29 3.86
N ALA A 35 3.76 21.67 2.59
CA ALA A 35 5.09 21.77 2.01
C ALA A 35 6.06 22.63 2.84
N HIS A 36 5.54 23.68 3.52
CA HIS A 36 6.35 24.54 4.40
C HIS A 36 6.87 23.85 5.67
N LEU A 37 6.34 22.67 6.02
CA LEU A 37 6.73 21.87 7.19
C LEU A 37 7.71 20.74 6.83
N LEU A 38 7.87 20.42 5.55
CA LEU A 38 8.57 19.24 5.06
C LEU A 38 10.11 19.36 4.94
N PRO A 39 10.70 20.56 4.67
CA PRO A 39 12.14 20.65 4.45
C PRO A 39 12.95 20.07 5.60
N GLY A 40 13.84 19.11 5.25
CA GLY A 40 14.71 18.41 6.20
C GLY A 40 14.01 17.42 7.15
N ARG A 41 12.69 17.14 6.95
CA ARG A 41 12.00 16.11 7.73
C ARG A 41 12.29 14.73 7.16
N ARG A 42 12.65 13.79 8.02
CA ARG A 42 12.87 12.40 7.64
C ARG A 42 11.55 11.63 7.74
N ILE A 43 11.07 11.16 6.60
CA ILE A 43 9.79 10.45 6.47
C ILE A 43 10.03 9.06 5.90
N GLY A 44 9.65 8.05 6.66
CA GLY A 44 9.64 6.66 6.21
C GLY A 44 8.26 6.27 5.67
N LEU A 45 8.25 5.65 4.50
CA LEU A 45 7.05 5.06 3.91
C LEU A 45 7.21 3.54 3.88
N ALA A 46 6.41 2.82 4.65
CA ALA A 46 6.32 1.37 4.69
C ALA A 46 4.93 0.93 4.21
N LEU A 47 4.70 1.09 2.93
CA LEU A 47 3.42 0.88 2.25
C LEU A 47 3.62 -0.08 1.08
N VAL A 48 2.54 -0.63 0.53
CA VAL A 48 2.60 -1.41 -0.72
C VAL A 48 3.38 -0.62 -1.78
N LEU A 49 4.49 -1.17 -2.25
CA LEU A 49 5.40 -0.46 -3.15
C LEU A 49 4.94 -0.60 -4.60
N GLU A 50 4.09 0.33 -4.99
CA GLU A 50 3.47 0.45 -6.30
C GLU A 50 3.51 1.90 -6.82
N PRO A 51 3.03 2.20 -8.05
CA PRO A 51 3.12 3.54 -8.61
C PRO A 51 2.50 4.67 -7.78
N LYS A 52 1.42 4.42 -7.03
CA LYS A 52 0.80 5.44 -6.15
C LYS A 52 1.70 5.80 -4.97
N THR A 53 2.29 4.77 -4.33
CA THR A 53 3.25 4.97 -3.24
C THR A 53 4.49 5.71 -3.74
N ALA A 54 5.00 5.35 -4.91
CA ALA A 54 6.11 6.06 -5.52
C ALA A 54 5.77 7.53 -5.84
N ALA A 55 4.58 7.80 -6.35
CA ALA A 55 4.12 9.17 -6.58
C ALA A 55 4.08 9.99 -5.28
N LEU A 56 3.57 9.41 -4.19
CA LEU A 56 3.58 10.05 -2.86
C LEU A 56 5.01 10.32 -2.38
N ALA A 57 5.91 9.32 -2.47
CA ALA A 57 7.30 9.47 -2.07
C ALA A 57 8.00 10.61 -2.82
N LEU A 58 7.80 10.68 -4.13
CA LEU A 58 8.36 11.76 -4.96
C LEU A 58 7.77 13.12 -4.61
N MET A 59 6.46 13.24 -4.41
CA MET A 59 5.83 14.50 -4.00
C MET A 59 6.36 15.03 -2.67
N LEU A 60 6.57 14.15 -1.69
CA LEU A 60 7.16 14.52 -0.39
C LEU A 60 8.62 14.94 -0.53
N SER A 61 9.40 14.21 -1.32
CA SER A 61 10.81 14.53 -1.60
C SER A 61 10.96 15.86 -2.36
N GLU A 62 10.14 16.10 -3.38
CA GLU A 62 10.09 17.36 -4.13
C GLU A 62 9.74 18.55 -3.22
N ALA A 63 8.95 18.32 -2.17
CA ALA A 63 8.61 19.31 -1.16
C ALA A 63 9.70 19.50 -0.08
N GLY A 64 10.85 18.82 -0.22
CA GLY A 64 12.04 19.01 0.63
C GLY A 64 12.17 18.02 1.78
N ALA A 65 11.33 16.99 1.87
CA ALA A 65 11.50 15.93 2.85
C ALA A 65 12.62 14.96 2.43
N GLU A 66 13.33 14.41 3.41
CA GLU A 66 14.22 13.26 3.25
C GLU A 66 13.36 11.99 3.35
N VAL A 67 13.07 11.36 2.22
CA VAL A 67 12.17 10.23 2.14
C VAL A 67 12.95 8.94 1.96
N CYS A 68 12.65 7.92 2.76
CA CYS A 68 13.03 6.54 2.50
C CYS A 68 11.80 5.64 2.41
N VAL A 69 11.93 4.54 1.68
CA VAL A 69 10.81 3.64 1.38
C VAL A 69 11.20 2.22 1.75
N PHE A 70 10.32 1.52 2.47
CA PHE A 70 10.36 0.08 2.69
C PHE A 70 9.19 -0.58 1.97
N GLY A 71 9.41 -1.78 1.43
CA GLY A 71 8.36 -2.61 0.86
C GLY A 71 8.52 -4.06 1.30
N HIS A 72 7.43 -4.67 1.76
CA HIS A 72 7.41 -6.12 1.99
C HIS A 72 7.64 -6.87 0.68
N ALA A 73 8.32 -8.01 0.71
CA ALA A 73 8.67 -8.75 -0.50
C ALA A 73 7.44 -9.08 -1.36
N SER A 74 6.36 -9.55 -0.74
CA SER A 74 5.11 -9.90 -1.43
C SER A 74 4.34 -8.68 -2.01
N GLU A 75 4.71 -7.47 -1.62
CA GLU A 75 4.01 -6.22 -1.93
C GLU A 75 4.90 -5.23 -2.69
N THR A 76 6.07 -5.69 -3.13
CA THR A 76 7.06 -4.88 -3.84
C THR A 76 6.98 -5.11 -5.35
N ARG A 77 6.91 -4.02 -6.08
CA ARG A 77 7.21 -3.99 -7.52
C ARG A 77 8.64 -3.48 -7.71
N ASP A 78 9.53 -4.36 -8.17
CA ASP A 78 10.95 -4.03 -8.33
C ASP A 78 11.19 -2.92 -9.36
N ASP A 79 10.38 -2.88 -10.44
CA ASP A 79 10.44 -1.80 -11.43
C ASP A 79 10.18 -0.43 -10.80
N VAL A 80 9.23 -0.35 -9.86
CA VAL A 80 8.90 0.88 -9.10
C VAL A 80 10.00 1.19 -8.08
N ALA A 81 10.51 0.19 -7.36
CA ALA A 81 11.63 0.36 -6.44
C ALA A 81 12.85 0.94 -7.15
N ASP A 82 13.18 0.41 -8.33
CA ASP A 82 14.30 0.88 -9.13
C ASP A 82 14.07 2.31 -9.69
N ALA A 83 12.85 2.66 -10.05
CA ALA A 83 12.52 4.03 -10.44
C ALA A 83 12.78 5.02 -9.30
N LEU A 84 12.40 4.68 -8.07
CA LEU A 84 12.67 5.52 -6.89
C LEU A 84 14.16 5.61 -6.57
N ARG A 85 14.92 4.50 -6.69
CA ARG A 85 16.38 4.50 -6.53
C ARG A 85 17.07 5.41 -7.57
N ARG A 86 16.62 5.34 -8.83
CA ARG A 86 17.11 6.25 -9.90
C ARG A 86 16.76 7.72 -9.63
N ALA A 87 15.65 7.98 -8.94
CA ALA A 87 15.26 9.31 -8.50
C ALA A 87 16.03 9.79 -7.25
N GLY A 88 16.94 8.97 -6.71
CA GLY A 88 17.80 9.31 -5.58
C GLY A 88 17.22 9.00 -4.19
N LEU A 89 16.08 8.32 -4.10
CA LEU A 89 15.51 7.91 -2.82
C LEU A 89 16.18 6.62 -2.31
N LYS A 90 16.28 6.51 -0.98
CA LYS A 90 16.68 5.25 -0.33
C LYS A 90 15.51 4.28 -0.33
N VAL A 91 15.70 3.09 -0.90
CA VAL A 91 14.64 2.07 -1.02
C VAL A 91 15.12 0.73 -0.48
N PHE A 92 14.46 0.25 0.54
CA PHE A 92 14.70 -1.00 1.26
C PHE A 92 13.61 -2.01 0.86
N ALA A 93 13.70 -2.54 -0.34
CA ALA A 93 12.70 -3.45 -0.89
C ALA A 93 13.31 -4.36 -1.95
N ASP A 94 12.90 -5.62 -1.96
CA ASP A 94 13.24 -6.66 -2.93
C ASP A 94 12.12 -7.69 -2.94
N SER A 95 11.43 -7.88 -4.07
CA SER A 95 10.32 -8.84 -4.19
C SER A 95 10.74 -10.31 -4.02
N HIS A 96 12.03 -10.58 -4.12
CA HIS A 96 12.61 -11.92 -3.98
C HIS A 96 13.25 -12.16 -2.60
N ALA A 97 13.19 -11.17 -1.68
CA ALA A 97 13.79 -11.30 -0.37
C ALA A 97 13.18 -12.46 0.43
N THR A 98 14.03 -13.24 1.06
CA THR A 98 13.60 -14.19 2.10
C THR A 98 13.13 -13.43 3.34
N LEU A 99 12.43 -14.11 4.24
CA LEU A 99 11.98 -13.50 5.51
C LEU A 99 13.14 -12.90 6.31
N GLU A 100 14.31 -13.54 6.33
CA GLU A 100 15.49 -13.04 7.01
C GLU A 100 16.06 -11.78 6.34
N GLN A 101 16.09 -11.76 5.01
CA GLN A 101 16.52 -10.61 4.22
C GLN A 101 15.55 -9.44 4.37
N GLU A 102 14.25 -9.70 4.35
CA GLU A 102 13.21 -8.67 4.58
C GLU A 102 13.34 -8.07 5.98
N GLU A 103 13.58 -8.91 7.00
CA GLU A 103 13.84 -8.44 8.36
C GLU A 103 15.11 -7.57 8.45
N ALA A 104 16.15 -7.88 7.67
CA ALA A 104 17.36 -7.06 7.58
C ALA A 104 17.05 -5.71 6.91
N LEU A 105 16.32 -5.71 5.79
CA LEU A 105 15.87 -4.48 5.11
C LEU A 105 15.02 -3.60 6.03
N ALA A 106 14.15 -4.20 6.83
CA ALA A 106 13.33 -3.47 7.81
C ALA A 106 14.18 -2.80 8.90
N ARG A 107 15.22 -3.50 9.39
CA ARG A 107 16.19 -2.91 10.36
C ARG A 107 16.96 -1.75 9.75
N ASP A 108 17.45 -1.91 8.53
CA ASP A 108 18.19 -0.86 7.81
C ASP A 108 17.32 0.37 7.54
N PHE A 109 16.06 0.16 7.14
CA PHE A 109 15.08 1.23 6.98
C PHE A 109 14.81 1.98 8.28
N LEU A 110 14.65 1.28 9.40
CA LEU A 110 14.41 1.91 10.70
C LEU A 110 15.68 2.61 11.24
N ALA A 111 16.88 2.16 10.84
CA ALA A 111 18.14 2.81 11.18
C ALA A 111 18.33 4.18 10.50
N GLU A 112 17.53 4.53 9.50
CA GLU A 112 17.48 5.87 8.90
C GLU A 112 16.96 6.94 9.87
N ASN A 113 16.48 6.53 11.04
CA ASN A 113 15.99 7.42 12.10
C ASN A 113 14.88 8.37 11.60
N ASN A 114 13.86 7.81 10.99
CA ASN A 114 12.69 8.54 10.52
C ASN A 114 12.01 9.32 11.65
N GLU A 115 11.62 10.56 11.41
CA GLU A 115 10.83 11.35 12.36
C GLU A 115 9.34 11.00 12.27
N TYR A 116 8.88 10.62 11.08
CA TYR A 116 7.50 10.21 10.83
C TYR A 116 7.49 8.93 10.00
N LEU A 117 6.54 8.05 10.31
CA LEU A 117 6.39 6.76 9.65
C LEU A 117 4.95 6.58 9.18
N LEU A 118 4.77 6.28 7.89
CA LEU A 118 3.51 5.78 7.35
C LEU A 118 3.66 4.28 7.16
N ASP A 119 2.81 3.49 7.81
CA ASP A 119 2.93 2.04 7.88
C ASP A 119 1.64 1.35 7.41
N ASP A 120 1.80 0.22 6.78
CA ASP A 120 0.72 -0.68 6.37
C ASP A 120 0.91 -2.03 7.06
N GLY A 121 0.01 -2.36 7.98
CA GLY A 121 0.08 -3.57 8.80
C GLY A 121 0.77 -3.41 10.15
N SER A 122 1.22 -2.22 10.50
CA SER A 122 1.86 -1.85 11.77
C SER A 122 3.13 -2.64 12.11
N HIS A 123 3.75 -3.29 11.13
CA HIS A 123 4.94 -4.10 11.35
C HIS A 123 6.12 -3.22 11.80
N LEU A 124 6.38 -2.15 11.06
CA LEU A 124 7.49 -1.24 11.31
C LEU A 124 7.24 -0.38 12.57
N ILE A 125 6.00 0.04 12.81
CA ILE A 125 5.63 0.74 14.05
C ILE A 125 5.97 -0.13 15.26
N ARG A 126 5.54 -1.39 15.29
CA ARG A 126 5.80 -2.31 16.40
C ARG A 126 7.29 -2.66 16.52
N MET A 127 7.97 -2.86 15.39
CA MET A 127 9.39 -3.14 15.36
C MET A 127 10.23 -1.97 15.91
N ALA A 128 9.84 -0.73 15.62
CA ALA A 128 10.48 0.47 16.14
C ALA A 128 10.41 0.58 17.68
N HIS A 129 9.41 -0.06 18.32
CA HIS A 129 9.27 -0.11 19.77
C HIS A 129 10.08 -1.25 20.43
N ASP A 130 10.74 -2.08 19.63
CA ASP A 130 11.59 -3.17 20.11
C ASP A 130 13.07 -2.75 20.04
N PRO A 131 13.71 -2.38 21.17
CA PRO A 131 15.11 -1.96 21.17
C PRO A 131 16.08 -3.07 20.78
N GLY A 132 15.66 -4.34 20.85
CA GLY A 132 16.46 -5.47 20.38
C GLY A 132 16.50 -5.58 18.85
N ARG A 133 15.49 -5.05 18.17
CA ARG A 133 15.37 -5.08 16.71
C ARG A 133 15.74 -3.76 16.05
N ALA A 134 15.37 -2.63 16.66
CA ALA A 134 15.57 -1.29 16.12
C ALA A 134 15.98 -0.29 17.25
N PRO A 135 17.23 -0.34 17.73
CA PRO A 135 17.64 0.32 18.98
C PRO A 135 17.55 1.85 18.96
N THR A 136 17.59 2.49 17.80
CA THR A 136 17.56 3.97 17.67
C THR A 136 16.26 4.50 17.12
N ALA A 137 15.42 3.67 16.49
CA ALA A 137 14.26 4.10 15.74
C ALA A 137 13.26 4.89 16.59
N LEU A 138 12.89 4.35 17.76
CA LEU A 138 11.88 4.96 18.62
C LEU A 138 12.28 6.36 19.12
N SER A 139 13.57 6.56 19.39
CA SER A 139 14.05 7.87 19.87
C SER A 139 13.98 8.98 18.82
N ALA A 140 13.99 8.62 17.54
CA ALA A 140 13.86 9.55 16.43
C ALA A 140 12.40 9.83 16.07
N LEU A 141 11.51 8.82 16.23
CA LEU A 141 10.12 8.91 15.85
C LEU A 141 9.34 9.92 16.71
N ARG A 142 8.63 10.81 16.03
CA ARG A 142 7.70 11.80 16.62
C ARG A 142 6.25 11.38 16.46
N GLY A 143 5.96 10.49 15.51
CA GLY A 143 4.63 9.99 15.25
C GLY A 143 4.60 9.06 14.06
N ALA A 144 3.50 8.30 13.95
CA ALA A 144 3.25 7.42 12.84
C ALA A 144 1.78 7.48 12.39
N ALA A 145 1.49 6.92 11.22
CA ALA A 145 0.14 6.69 10.76
C ALA A 145 0.02 5.24 10.28
N GLU A 146 -1.08 4.59 10.65
CA GLU A 146 -1.39 3.24 10.21
C GLU A 146 -2.55 3.25 9.21
N GLU A 147 -2.34 2.62 8.05
CA GLU A 147 -3.26 2.66 6.93
C GLU A 147 -4.35 1.60 6.99
N THR A 148 -4.11 0.43 7.61
CA THR A 148 -4.98 -0.74 7.45
C THR A 148 -5.76 -1.11 8.70
N THR A 149 -6.92 -1.74 8.51
CA THR A 149 -7.70 -2.32 9.60
C THR A 149 -6.93 -3.45 10.31
N SER A 150 -6.20 -4.27 9.56
CA SER A 150 -5.39 -5.37 10.10
C SER A 150 -4.24 -4.87 10.96
N GLY A 151 -3.63 -3.74 10.58
CA GLY A 151 -2.55 -3.11 11.34
C GLY A 151 -3.03 -2.39 12.61
N LEU A 152 -4.25 -1.82 12.59
CA LEU A 152 -4.81 -1.19 13.79
C LEU A 152 -5.16 -2.19 14.90
N ARG A 153 -5.55 -3.42 14.55
CA ARG A 153 -5.93 -4.45 15.55
C ARG A 153 -4.83 -4.71 16.58
N PRO A 154 -3.58 -5.03 16.19
CA PRO A 154 -2.51 -5.24 17.16
C PRO A 154 -2.13 -3.96 17.92
N LEU A 155 -2.29 -2.76 17.32
CA LEU A 155 -1.94 -1.51 17.99
C LEU A 155 -2.88 -1.13 19.14
N ARG A 156 -4.14 -1.60 19.14
CA ARG A 156 -5.13 -1.27 20.19
C ARG A 156 -4.67 -1.60 21.60
N HIS A 157 -3.85 -2.62 21.77
CA HIS A 157 -3.35 -3.09 23.07
C HIS A 157 -1.82 -3.05 23.17
N PHE A 158 -1.18 -2.49 22.14
CA PHE A 158 0.26 -2.34 22.09
C PHE A 158 0.70 -1.12 22.92
N PRO A 159 1.77 -1.21 23.72
CA PRO A 159 2.24 -0.10 24.55
C PRO A 159 2.95 0.97 23.70
N LEU A 160 2.17 1.73 22.95
CA LEU A 160 2.67 2.81 22.11
C LEU A 160 3.35 3.90 22.95
N GLN A 161 4.54 4.32 22.54
CA GLN A 161 5.32 5.38 23.16
C GLN A 161 5.35 6.66 22.30
N ILE A 162 4.72 6.61 21.12
CA ILE A 162 4.55 7.76 20.20
C ILE A 162 3.08 7.85 19.78
N PRO A 163 2.62 9.03 19.35
CA PRO A 163 1.31 9.16 18.73
C PRO A 163 1.22 8.34 17.43
N VAL A 164 0.14 7.58 17.26
CA VAL A 164 -0.14 6.88 16.00
C VAL A 164 -1.54 7.28 15.51
N ILE A 165 -1.61 7.81 14.30
CA ILE A 165 -2.87 8.18 13.66
C ILE A 165 -3.45 6.96 12.95
N ALA A 166 -4.70 6.61 13.29
CA ALA A 166 -5.48 5.60 12.59
C ALA A 166 -6.02 6.19 11.27
N SER A 167 -5.18 6.32 10.24
CA SER A 167 -5.60 6.85 8.94
C SER A 167 -6.60 5.93 8.25
N ASN A 168 -6.56 4.61 8.55
CA ASN A 168 -7.59 3.67 8.13
C ASN A 168 -9.00 4.11 8.52
N ASP A 169 -9.18 4.73 9.69
CA ASP A 169 -10.50 5.07 10.23
C ASP A 169 -11.05 6.38 9.65
N ALA A 170 -10.32 7.03 8.75
CA ALA A 170 -10.85 8.15 7.98
C ALA A 170 -12.06 7.69 7.16
N ARG A 171 -13.20 8.41 7.30
CA ARG A 171 -14.44 8.05 6.60
C ARG A 171 -14.27 7.99 5.08
N SER A 172 -13.45 8.86 4.51
CA SER A 172 -13.10 8.84 3.10
C SER A 172 -12.31 7.59 2.69
N LYS A 173 -11.56 6.96 3.60
CA LYS A 173 -10.81 5.71 3.36
C LYS A 173 -11.74 4.50 3.46
N THR A 174 -12.32 4.24 4.61
CA THR A 174 -13.08 3.00 4.85
C THR A 174 -14.37 2.91 4.04
N LEU A 175 -15.11 4.02 3.88
CA LEU A 175 -16.39 3.99 3.18
C LEU A 175 -16.25 3.95 1.65
N PHE A 176 -15.12 4.37 1.10
CA PHE A 176 -14.91 4.44 -0.34
C PHE A 176 -13.83 3.48 -0.82
N ASP A 177 -12.62 3.53 -0.25
CA ASP A 177 -11.53 2.70 -0.72
C ASP A 177 -11.78 1.22 -0.45
N ASN A 178 -12.05 0.83 0.80
CA ASN A 178 -12.27 -0.58 1.14
C ASN A 178 -13.52 -1.15 0.46
N ALA A 179 -14.64 -0.42 0.50
CA ALA A 179 -15.92 -0.94 0.03
C ALA A 179 -16.08 -0.85 -1.49
N TYR A 180 -15.57 0.19 -2.12
CA TYR A 180 -15.71 0.41 -3.57
C TYR A 180 -14.41 0.19 -4.31
N GLY A 181 -13.33 0.88 -3.95
CA GLY A 181 -12.05 0.77 -4.65
C GLY A 181 -11.54 -0.66 -4.67
N THR A 182 -11.30 -1.25 -3.49
CA THR A 182 -10.80 -2.62 -3.36
C THR A 182 -11.81 -3.64 -3.86
N GLY A 183 -13.08 -3.52 -3.50
CA GLY A 183 -14.12 -4.44 -3.94
C GLY A 183 -14.27 -4.48 -5.47
N GLN A 184 -14.17 -3.33 -6.14
CA GLN A 184 -14.22 -3.25 -7.60
C GLN A 184 -12.96 -3.80 -8.24
N SER A 185 -11.78 -3.39 -7.77
CA SER A 185 -10.51 -3.81 -8.37
C SER A 185 -10.26 -5.31 -8.22
N CYS A 186 -10.67 -5.93 -7.12
CA CYS A 186 -10.67 -7.39 -6.98
C CYS A 186 -11.44 -8.06 -8.12
N TRP A 187 -12.64 -7.57 -8.43
CA TRP A 187 -13.43 -8.16 -9.52
C TRP A 187 -12.85 -7.88 -10.88
N THR A 188 -12.28 -6.69 -11.12
CA THR A 188 -11.57 -6.41 -12.38
C THR A 188 -10.44 -7.41 -12.59
N THR A 189 -9.61 -7.62 -11.57
CA THR A 189 -8.50 -8.58 -11.61
C THR A 189 -8.99 -10.03 -11.77
N ILE A 190 -10.06 -10.43 -11.07
CA ILE A 190 -10.64 -11.76 -11.21
C ILE A 190 -11.10 -11.99 -12.66
N LEU A 191 -11.78 -11.01 -13.27
CA LEU A 191 -12.24 -11.12 -14.64
C LEU A 191 -11.08 -11.23 -15.65
N ASP A 192 -9.98 -10.52 -15.41
CA ASP A 192 -8.76 -10.62 -16.23
C ASP A 192 -8.12 -12.02 -16.12
N ILE A 193 -8.09 -12.60 -14.91
CA ILE A 193 -7.48 -13.91 -14.66
C ILE A 193 -8.33 -15.04 -15.23
N ILE A 194 -9.63 -15.05 -14.91
CA ILE A 194 -10.50 -16.19 -15.28
C ILE A 194 -10.95 -16.16 -16.74
N ASP A 195 -10.91 -14.99 -17.39
CA ASP A 195 -11.40 -14.79 -18.76
C ASP A 195 -12.69 -15.61 -19.03
N PRO A 196 -13.87 -15.08 -18.67
CA PRO A 196 -15.14 -15.81 -18.76
C PRO A 196 -15.43 -16.41 -20.13
N ALA A 197 -14.89 -15.79 -21.20
CA ALA A 197 -15.03 -16.30 -22.55
C ALA A 197 -14.23 -17.61 -22.77
N LYS A 198 -13.04 -17.73 -22.16
CA LYS A 198 -12.20 -18.93 -22.26
C LYS A 198 -12.71 -20.08 -21.41
N ILE A 199 -13.22 -19.79 -20.20
CA ILE A 199 -13.75 -20.86 -19.32
C ILE A 199 -15.16 -21.30 -19.71
N GLY A 200 -15.83 -20.61 -20.65
CA GLY A 200 -17.18 -20.93 -21.07
C GLY A 200 -18.25 -20.77 -19.99
N ALA A 201 -17.92 -20.10 -18.87
CA ALA A 201 -18.80 -19.91 -17.74
C ALA A 201 -19.04 -18.41 -17.51
N PRO A 202 -20.23 -17.90 -17.87
CA PRO A 202 -20.55 -16.50 -17.65
C PRO A 202 -20.66 -16.21 -16.14
N ILE A 203 -20.28 -14.99 -15.71
CA ILE A 203 -20.42 -14.57 -14.30
C ILE A 203 -21.88 -14.59 -13.85
N PRO A 204 -22.87 -14.17 -14.67
CA PRO A 204 -24.30 -14.33 -14.32
C PRO A 204 -24.64 -15.78 -13.97
N GLY A 205 -25.12 -16.00 -12.74
CA GLY A 205 -25.47 -17.32 -12.21
C GLY A 205 -24.33 -18.13 -11.59
N MET A 206 -23.07 -17.67 -11.72
CA MET A 206 -21.92 -18.29 -11.08
C MET A 206 -22.07 -18.27 -9.55
N LYS A 207 -21.71 -19.37 -8.89
CA LYS A 207 -21.66 -19.43 -7.42
C LYS A 207 -20.35 -18.82 -6.91
N ILE A 208 -20.47 -17.84 -6.04
CA ILE A 208 -19.34 -17.06 -5.52
C ILE A 208 -19.35 -17.16 -4.00
N GLY A 209 -18.25 -17.64 -3.42
CA GLY A 209 -18.02 -17.62 -1.97
C GLY A 209 -17.16 -16.41 -1.58
N VAL A 210 -17.62 -15.62 -0.62
CA VAL A 210 -16.85 -14.53 0.00
C VAL A 210 -16.58 -14.93 1.45
N ILE A 211 -15.29 -15.09 1.78
CA ILE A 211 -14.84 -15.43 3.13
C ILE A 211 -14.35 -14.14 3.79
N GLY A 212 -15.01 -13.74 4.88
CA GLY A 212 -14.84 -12.44 5.53
C GLY A 212 -15.86 -11.41 5.03
N TYR A 213 -16.51 -10.67 5.95
CA TYR A 213 -17.55 -9.68 5.61
C TYR A 213 -17.29 -8.32 6.25
N GLY A 214 -16.02 -7.95 6.42
CA GLY A 214 -15.60 -6.58 6.68
C GLY A 214 -15.86 -5.68 5.46
N ASP A 215 -15.37 -4.45 5.47
CA ASP A 215 -15.67 -3.47 4.41
C ASP A 215 -15.27 -3.95 3.01
N VAL A 216 -14.11 -4.59 2.87
CA VAL A 216 -13.65 -5.19 1.61
C VAL A 216 -14.56 -6.35 1.18
N GLY A 217 -14.87 -7.28 2.10
CA GLY A 217 -15.74 -8.43 1.80
C GLY A 217 -17.14 -8.00 1.39
N LYS A 218 -17.70 -6.96 2.03
CA LYS A 218 -18.97 -6.33 1.63
C LYS A 218 -18.89 -5.75 0.22
N GLY A 219 -17.76 -5.10 -0.11
CA GLY A 219 -17.49 -4.59 -1.44
C GLY A 219 -17.45 -5.70 -2.48
N CYS A 220 -16.65 -6.74 -2.25
CA CYS A 220 -16.54 -7.90 -3.14
C CYS A 220 -17.90 -8.58 -3.36
N ALA A 221 -18.67 -8.80 -2.28
CA ALA A 221 -20.00 -9.38 -2.37
C ALA A 221 -20.97 -8.52 -3.19
N ARG A 222 -20.93 -7.20 -3.01
CA ARG A 222 -21.75 -6.24 -3.77
C ARG A 222 -21.44 -6.32 -5.26
N PHE A 223 -20.17 -6.24 -5.64
CA PHE A 223 -19.77 -6.27 -7.05
C PHE A 223 -20.03 -7.63 -7.69
N GLY A 224 -19.77 -8.75 -6.98
CA GLY A 224 -20.11 -10.09 -7.45
C GLY A 224 -21.60 -10.25 -7.74
N ARG A 225 -22.46 -9.70 -6.89
CA ARG A 225 -23.92 -9.67 -7.15
C ARG A 225 -24.29 -8.78 -8.32
N ALA A 226 -23.65 -7.61 -8.43
CA ALA A 226 -23.90 -6.67 -9.55
C ALA A 226 -23.54 -7.30 -10.90
N LEU A 227 -22.53 -8.16 -10.96
CA LEU A 227 -22.18 -8.96 -12.13
C LEU A 227 -23.13 -10.14 -12.40
N GLY A 228 -24.16 -10.31 -11.57
CA GLY A 228 -25.17 -11.38 -11.71
C GLY A 228 -24.79 -12.69 -11.00
N GLY A 229 -23.74 -12.72 -10.22
CA GLY A 229 -23.32 -13.91 -9.45
C GLY A 229 -24.25 -14.23 -8.28
N LYS A 230 -24.31 -15.50 -7.89
CA LYS A 230 -24.98 -16.00 -6.68
C LYS A 230 -23.97 -16.02 -5.54
N VAL A 231 -23.99 -14.96 -4.72
CA VAL A 231 -22.98 -14.75 -3.66
C VAL A 231 -23.45 -15.38 -2.36
N SER A 232 -22.60 -16.20 -1.77
CA SER A 232 -22.68 -16.70 -0.38
C SER A 232 -21.54 -16.09 0.44
N VAL A 233 -21.81 -15.74 1.69
CA VAL A 233 -20.83 -15.11 2.60
C VAL A 233 -20.58 -16.04 3.77
N VAL A 234 -19.33 -16.13 4.19
CA VAL A 234 -18.88 -16.79 5.42
C VAL A 234 -18.15 -15.75 6.28
N GLU A 235 -18.58 -15.58 7.51
CA GLU A 235 -17.97 -14.67 8.49
C GLU A 235 -17.88 -15.36 9.85
N LEU A 236 -16.90 -14.99 10.64
CA LEU A 236 -16.86 -15.32 12.07
C LEU A 236 -17.76 -14.34 12.82
N ASP A 237 -18.52 -14.82 13.79
CA ASP A 237 -19.40 -14.00 14.67
C ASP A 237 -18.60 -13.02 15.54
#